data_3d7928985cb034953c858754e3a9bc68
#
_entry.id   3d7928985cb034953c858754e3a9bc68
#
_cell.length_a   1.000
_cell.length_b   1.000
_cell.length_c   1.000
_cell.angle_alpha   90.00
_cell.angle_beta   90.00
_cell.angle_gamma   90.00
#
_symmetry.space_group_name_H-M   'P 1'
#
loop_
_entity.id
_entity.type
_entity.pdbx_description
1 polymer ?
#
loop_
_entity_poly.entity_id
_entity_poly.type
_entity_poly.pdbx_seq_one_letter_code
_entity_poly.pdbx_strand_id
1 'polypeptide(L)'
;MNKPNTTVNSDFKGTIAVLNTVYQTVPMMKNSILEYLPNANVINFVDDSILPMIKEDPNTMEYSYEKFLMFARIAEKQNASIIINACSTVGGFKDYAKGKLSIPVVRIDEEVAKVIAKNSKRIAVLATIPTTVIPSTEIIRSKLGKDAVVDTFLLDNAAAFNAKGDKMSHDKTIA
;
A
#
# COMPACT_ATOMS: atom_id res chain seq x y z
N MET A 1 -9.07 -19.77 -5.09
CA MET A 1 -9.57 -18.66 -4.25
C MET A 1 -10.70 -17.96 -4.99
N ASN A 2 -11.89 -17.93 -4.42
CA ASN A 2 -12.99 -17.16 -5.01
C ASN A 2 -12.61 -15.67 -4.93
N LYS A 3 -12.58 -14.99 -6.08
CA LYS A 3 -12.45 -13.53 -6.10
C LYS A 3 -13.58 -12.94 -5.24
N PRO A 4 -13.32 -11.93 -4.40
CA PRO A 4 -14.40 -11.25 -3.69
C PRO A 4 -15.40 -10.75 -4.72
N ASN A 5 -16.69 -10.78 -4.37
CA ASN A 5 -17.79 -10.34 -5.24
C ASN A 5 -17.76 -8.80 -5.37
N THR A 6 -16.75 -8.31 -6.09
CA THR A 6 -16.49 -6.89 -6.27
C THR A 6 -17.08 -6.48 -7.62
N THR A 7 -18.06 -5.60 -7.58
CA THR A 7 -18.73 -5.12 -8.79
C THR A 7 -17.79 -4.21 -9.57
N VAL A 8 -17.65 -4.47 -10.86
CA VAL A 8 -16.97 -3.56 -11.78
C VAL A 8 -17.81 -2.28 -11.89
N ASN A 9 -17.19 -1.11 -11.67
CA ASN A 9 -17.84 0.19 -11.86
C ASN A 9 -17.33 0.84 -13.14
N SER A 10 -18.05 0.63 -14.23
CA SER A 10 -17.75 1.21 -15.54
C SER A 10 -18.11 2.71 -15.66
N ASP A 11 -18.88 3.25 -14.70
CA ASP A 11 -19.31 4.64 -14.76
C ASP A 11 -18.29 5.62 -14.20
N PHE A 12 -17.34 5.10 -13.38
CA PHE A 12 -16.27 5.93 -12.85
C PHE A 12 -15.28 6.33 -13.95
N LYS A 13 -15.17 7.65 -14.22
CA LYS A 13 -14.27 8.26 -15.22
C LYS A 13 -13.27 9.22 -14.59
N GLY A 14 -13.15 9.20 -13.27
CA GLY A 14 -12.24 10.07 -12.53
C GLY A 14 -10.77 9.69 -12.68
N THR A 15 -9.89 10.57 -12.23
CA THR A 15 -8.46 10.31 -12.14
C THR A 15 -8.11 9.74 -10.75
N ILE A 16 -7.37 8.65 -10.72
CA ILE A 16 -6.82 8.01 -9.53
C ILE A 16 -5.31 8.21 -9.54
N ALA A 17 -4.78 8.86 -8.51
CA ALA A 17 -3.34 9.00 -8.32
C ALA A 17 -2.82 7.88 -7.40
N VAL A 18 -1.76 7.21 -7.81
CA VAL A 18 -1.11 6.16 -7.02
C VAL A 18 0.30 6.61 -6.65
N LEU A 19 0.59 6.64 -5.35
CA LEU A 19 1.90 6.94 -4.80
C LEU A 19 2.66 5.65 -4.52
N ASN A 20 3.77 5.44 -5.20
CA ASN A 20 4.57 4.23 -5.14
C ASN A 20 5.98 4.55 -4.62
N THR A 21 6.59 3.61 -3.90
CA THR A 21 8.01 3.62 -3.52
C THR A 21 8.81 2.54 -4.25
N VAL A 22 8.15 1.74 -5.10
CA VAL A 22 8.77 0.65 -5.86
C VAL A 22 8.21 0.66 -7.28
N TYR A 23 9.08 0.88 -8.25
CA TYR A 23 8.70 0.95 -9.67
C TYR A 23 8.01 -0.33 -10.18
N GLN A 24 8.47 -1.49 -9.74
CA GLN A 24 7.98 -2.79 -10.19
C GLN A 24 6.49 -3.03 -9.85
N THR A 25 5.94 -2.31 -8.86
CA THR A 25 4.53 -2.44 -8.46
C THR A 25 3.58 -1.66 -9.36
N VAL A 26 4.08 -0.69 -10.13
CA VAL A 26 3.24 0.23 -10.93
C VAL A 26 2.33 -0.49 -11.94
N PRO A 27 2.83 -1.42 -12.79
CA PRO A 27 1.95 -2.12 -13.74
C PRO A 27 0.88 -2.95 -13.05
N MET A 28 1.24 -3.65 -11.98
CA MET A 28 0.31 -4.48 -11.21
C MET A 28 -0.80 -3.61 -10.60
N MET A 29 -0.46 -2.50 -9.94
CA MET A 29 -1.41 -1.58 -9.34
C MET A 29 -2.36 -0.99 -10.38
N LYS A 30 -1.82 -0.51 -11.49
CA LYS A 30 -2.63 0.05 -12.58
C LYS A 30 -3.61 -0.98 -13.14
N ASN A 31 -3.15 -2.19 -13.43
CA ASN A 31 -3.98 -3.26 -13.96
C ASN A 31 -5.08 -3.67 -12.97
N SER A 32 -4.74 -3.80 -11.69
CA SER A 32 -5.73 -4.12 -10.65
C SER A 32 -6.81 -3.05 -10.51
N ILE A 33 -6.46 -1.77 -10.60
CA ILE A 33 -7.44 -0.68 -10.58
C ILE A 33 -8.35 -0.75 -11.82
N LEU A 34 -7.77 -0.91 -12.99
CA LEU A 34 -8.53 -0.94 -14.26
C LEU A 34 -9.40 -2.20 -14.42
N GLU A 35 -9.10 -3.29 -13.71
CA GLU A 35 -9.96 -4.48 -13.66
C GLU A 35 -11.34 -4.14 -13.07
N TYR A 36 -11.40 -3.23 -12.08
CA TYR A 36 -12.65 -2.84 -11.40
C TYR A 36 -13.19 -1.49 -11.84
N LEU A 37 -12.34 -0.62 -12.36
CA LEU A 37 -12.65 0.74 -12.80
C LEU A 37 -12.08 0.96 -14.21
N PRO A 38 -12.64 0.30 -15.25
CA PRO A 38 -12.03 0.23 -16.58
C PRO A 38 -11.90 1.58 -17.28
N ASN A 39 -12.74 2.57 -16.90
CA ASN A 39 -12.73 3.91 -17.47
C ASN A 39 -12.00 4.95 -16.61
N ALA A 40 -11.33 4.52 -15.52
CA ALA A 40 -10.52 5.40 -14.71
C ALA A 40 -9.26 5.84 -15.45
N ASN A 41 -8.86 7.09 -15.26
CA ASN A 41 -7.52 7.55 -15.60
C ASN A 41 -6.59 7.27 -14.40
N VAL A 42 -5.56 6.44 -14.58
CA VAL A 42 -4.62 6.10 -13.51
C VAL A 42 -3.28 6.76 -13.76
N ILE A 43 -2.90 7.70 -12.87
CA ILE A 43 -1.59 8.35 -12.88
C ILE A 43 -0.74 7.83 -11.73
N ASN A 44 0.55 7.63 -11.97
CA ASN A 44 1.48 7.08 -10.99
C ASN A 44 2.59 8.08 -10.68
N PHE A 45 2.87 8.23 -9.39
CA PHE A 45 4.03 8.91 -8.86
C PHE A 45 4.91 7.87 -8.20
N VAL A 46 6.20 7.88 -8.51
CA VAL A 46 7.16 6.90 -7.99
C VAL A 46 8.36 7.63 -7.41
N ASP A 47 8.70 7.29 -6.18
CA ASP A 47 9.96 7.71 -5.56
C ASP A 47 10.63 6.50 -4.91
N ASP A 48 11.51 5.87 -5.66
CA ASP A 48 12.25 4.68 -5.24
C ASP A 48 13.42 5.00 -4.30
N SER A 49 13.71 6.28 -4.04
CA SER A 49 14.69 6.70 -3.04
C SER A 49 14.15 6.59 -1.59
N ILE A 50 12.82 6.53 -1.39
CA ILE A 50 12.20 6.56 -0.06
C ILE A 50 12.58 5.33 0.77
N LEU A 51 12.43 4.12 0.23
CA LEU A 51 12.72 2.90 1.00
C LEU A 51 14.19 2.76 1.37
N PRO A 52 15.17 2.99 0.48
CA PRO A 52 16.58 3.02 0.86
C PRO A 52 16.87 4.05 1.95
N MET A 53 16.33 5.26 1.83
CA MET A 53 16.54 6.35 2.79
C MET A 53 15.99 5.98 4.19
N ILE A 54 14.77 5.45 4.29
CA ILE A 54 14.19 5.01 5.58
C ILE A 54 14.97 3.83 6.17
N LYS A 55 15.49 2.93 5.33
CA LYS A 55 16.29 1.79 5.77
C LYS A 55 17.62 2.24 6.37
N GLU A 56 18.24 3.27 5.79
CA GLU A 56 19.50 3.85 6.28
C GLU A 56 19.28 4.68 7.56
N ASP A 57 18.28 5.55 7.56
CA ASP A 57 17.90 6.36 8.71
C ASP A 57 16.36 6.42 8.88
N PRO A 58 15.79 5.70 9.86
CA PRO A 58 14.36 5.74 10.16
C PRO A 58 13.81 7.13 10.51
N ASN A 59 14.65 8.07 10.95
CA ASN A 59 14.22 9.44 11.27
C ASN A 59 13.82 10.23 10.01
N THR A 60 14.10 9.72 8.82
CA THR A 60 13.69 10.33 7.54
C THR A 60 12.22 10.06 7.16
N MET A 61 11.46 9.40 8.04
CA MET A 61 10.05 9.06 7.76
C MET A 61 9.20 10.30 7.47
N GLU A 62 9.32 11.35 8.27
CA GLU A 62 8.55 12.59 8.08
C GLU A 62 8.91 13.25 6.74
N TYR A 63 10.18 13.29 6.39
CA TYR A 63 10.62 13.80 5.08
C TYR A 63 10.05 12.96 3.92
N SER A 64 9.89 11.66 4.10
CA SER A 64 9.21 10.79 3.14
C SER A 64 7.75 11.17 2.96
N TYR A 65 7.05 11.56 4.03
CA TYR A 65 5.69 12.07 3.95
C TYR A 65 5.62 13.42 3.23
N GLU A 66 6.61 14.31 3.42
CA GLU A 66 6.69 15.57 2.69
C GLU A 66 6.83 15.35 1.18
N LYS A 67 7.69 14.40 0.76
CA LYS A 67 7.82 14.01 -0.65
C LYS A 67 6.48 13.51 -1.23
N PHE A 68 5.79 12.65 -0.50
CA PHE A 68 4.47 12.18 -0.93
C PHE A 68 3.42 13.29 -0.95
N LEU A 69 3.49 14.24 -0.02
CA LEU A 69 2.59 15.40 -0.03
C LEU A 69 2.80 16.29 -1.26
N MET A 70 4.03 16.44 -1.73
CA MET A 70 4.30 17.17 -2.99
C MET A 70 3.65 16.46 -4.18
N PHE A 71 3.79 15.15 -4.30
CA PHE A 71 3.13 14.37 -5.35
C PHE A 71 1.60 14.44 -5.25
N ALA A 72 1.07 14.35 -4.03
CA ALA A 72 -0.35 14.46 -3.78
C ALA A 72 -0.93 15.81 -4.22
N ARG A 73 -0.22 16.89 -3.95
CA ARG A 73 -0.61 18.25 -4.41
C ARG A 73 -0.54 18.39 -5.94
N ILE A 74 0.43 17.73 -6.58
CA ILE A 74 0.48 17.68 -8.05
C ILE A 74 -0.73 16.90 -8.58
N ALA A 75 -1.07 15.78 -7.94
CA ALA A 75 -2.24 14.98 -8.30
C ALA A 75 -3.55 15.79 -8.18
N GLU A 76 -3.73 16.56 -7.10
CA GLU A 76 -4.88 17.47 -6.95
C GLU A 76 -4.97 18.47 -8.11
N LYS A 77 -3.85 19.10 -8.48
CA LYS A 77 -3.80 20.05 -9.63
C LYS A 77 -4.08 19.36 -10.95
N GLN A 78 -3.90 18.06 -11.05
CA GLN A 78 -4.27 17.24 -12.21
C GLN A 78 -5.69 16.67 -12.11
N ASN A 79 -6.53 17.21 -11.21
CA ASN A 79 -7.91 16.80 -10.97
C ASN A 79 -8.05 15.32 -10.56
N ALA A 80 -7.10 14.80 -9.78
CA ALA A 80 -7.28 13.50 -9.19
C ALA A 80 -8.47 13.52 -8.20
N SER A 81 -9.29 12.50 -8.25
CA SER A 81 -10.46 12.33 -7.36
C SER A 81 -10.07 11.66 -6.04
N ILE A 82 -8.97 10.88 -6.05
CA ILE A 82 -8.50 10.09 -4.92
C ILE A 82 -7.01 9.79 -5.07
N ILE A 83 -6.34 9.66 -3.94
CA ILE A 83 -4.95 9.21 -3.86
C ILE A 83 -4.90 7.84 -3.19
N ILE A 84 -4.20 6.90 -3.82
CA ILE A 84 -3.87 5.59 -3.23
C ILE A 84 -2.41 5.63 -2.79
N ASN A 85 -2.17 5.50 -1.50
CA ASN A 85 -0.84 5.19 -0.97
C ASN A 85 -0.60 3.68 -1.10
N ALA A 86 0.24 3.29 -2.04
CA ALA A 86 0.53 1.91 -2.38
C ALA A 86 1.73 1.32 -1.60
N CYS A 87 2.23 2.01 -0.58
CA CYS A 87 3.35 1.56 0.23
C CYS A 87 3.01 1.50 1.72
N SER A 88 3.03 0.29 2.31
CA SER A 88 2.74 0.08 3.73
C SER A 88 3.78 0.72 4.64
N THR A 89 5.07 0.78 4.23
CA THR A 89 6.14 1.41 5.02
C THR A 89 5.81 2.87 5.37
N VAL A 90 5.31 3.62 4.40
CA VAL A 90 4.87 5.02 4.57
C VAL A 90 3.36 5.13 4.77
N GLY A 91 2.74 4.12 5.37
CA GLY A 91 1.29 4.07 5.61
C GLY A 91 0.75 5.24 6.42
N GLY A 92 1.54 5.77 7.36
CA GLY A 92 1.21 6.95 8.16
C GLY A 92 1.01 8.24 7.33
N PHE A 93 1.40 8.25 6.08
CA PHE A 93 1.15 9.39 5.18
C PHE A 93 -0.32 9.80 5.13
N LYS A 94 -1.26 8.84 5.21
CA LYS A 94 -2.70 9.16 5.25
C LYS A 94 -3.05 10.13 6.37
N ASP A 95 -2.54 9.88 7.57
CA ASP A 95 -2.81 10.74 8.74
C ASP A 95 -2.01 12.05 8.65
N TYR A 96 -0.78 12.00 8.16
CA TYR A 96 0.04 13.19 7.92
C TYR A 96 -0.61 14.14 6.89
N ALA A 97 -1.27 13.61 5.87
CA ALA A 97 -1.94 14.39 4.81
C ALA A 97 -3.29 14.97 5.25
N LYS A 98 -3.84 14.54 6.39
CA LYS A 98 -5.16 14.97 6.88
C LYS A 98 -5.20 16.49 7.06
N GLY A 99 -6.19 17.13 6.42
CA GLY A 99 -6.36 18.57 6.42
C GLY A 99 -5.36 19.37 5.55
N LYS A 100 -4.43 18.69 4.86
CA LYS A 100 -3.45 19.30 3.94
C LYS A 100 -3.81 19.13 2.47
N LEU A 101 -4.81 18.28 2.17
CA LEU A 101 -5.34 17.96 0.85
C LEU A 101 -6.86 18.07 0.85
N SER A 102 -7.47 18.39 -0.30
CA SER A 102 -8.92 18.44 -0.48
C SER A 102 -9.51 17.11 -0.93
N ILE A 103 -8.68 16.21 -1.46
CA ILE A 103 -9.08 14.88 -1.93
C ILE A 103 -8.66 13.79 -0.93
N PRO A 104 -9.41 12.68 -0.86
CA PRO A 104 -9.13 11.62 0.09
C PRO A 104 -7.83 10.87 -0.24
N VAL A 105 -7.12 10.47 0.81
CA VAL A 105 -5.99 9.53 0.75
C VAL A 105 -6.43 8.20 1.34
N VAL A 106 -6.28 7.12 0.60
CA VAL A 106 -6.52 5.75 1.07
C VAL A 106 -5.23 4.95 1.10
N ARG A 107 -5.09 4.06 2.10
CA ARG A 107 -4.00 3.10 2.16
C ARG A 107 -4.43 1.82 1.46
N ILE A 108 -3.53 1.22 0.70
CA ILE A 108 -3.78 -0.02 -0.03
C ILE A 108 -4.16 -1.19 0.91
N ASP A 109 -3.58 -1.22 2.10
CA ASP A 109 -3.74 -2.30 3.09
C ASP A 109 -4.92 -2.11 4.05
N GLU A 110 -5.55 -0.91 4.06
CA GLU A 110 -6.59 -0.59 5.05
C GLU A 110 -7.88 -1.40 4.88
N GLU A 111 -8.35 -1.57 3.65
CA GLU A 111 -9.59 -2.33 3.39
C GLU A 111 -9.39 -3.83 3.62
N VAL A 112 -8.20 -4.34 3.28
CA VAL A 112 -7.81 -5.72 3.60
C VAL A 112 -7.85 -5.94 5.12
N ALA A 113 -7.29 -5.01 5.91
CA ALA A 113 -7.32 -5.07 7.36
C ALA A 113 -8.75 -5.09 7.93
N LYS A 114 -9.68 -4.30 7.34
CA LYS A 114 -11.11 -4.32 7.72
C LYS A 114 -11.79 -5.66 7.42
N VAL A 115 -11.49 -6.25 6.26
CA VAL A 115 -12.05 -7.57 5.88
C VAL A 115 -11.53 -8.67 6.80
N ILE A 116 -10.22 -8.68 7.08
CA ILE A 116 -9.60 -9.63 8.01
C ILE A 116 -10.24 -9.52 9.39
N ALA A 117 -10.39 -8.30 9.91
CA ALA A 117 -10.96 -8.06 11.25
C ALA A 117 -12.40 -8.57 11.41
N LYS A 118 -13.18 -8.61 10.33
CA LYS A 118 -14.56 -9.14 10.35
C LYS A 118 -14.60 -10.68 10.39
N ASN A 119 -13.60 -11.34 9.83
CA ASN A 119 -13.65 -12.76 9.53
C ASN A 119 -12.72 -13.61 10.39
N SER A 120 -11.80 -13.01 11.15
CA SER A 120 -10.81 -13.76 11.92
C SER A 120 -10.41 -13.05 13.20
N LYS A 121 -10.12 -13.85 14.25
CA LYS A 121 -9.54 -13.36 15.51
C LYS A 121 -8.07 -13.77 15.67
N ARG A 122 -7.56 -14.62 14.81
CA ARG A 122 -6.16 -15.02 14.79
C ARG A 122 -5.59 -14.83 13.40
N ILE A 123 -4.59 -13.97 13.31
CA ILE A 123 -4.02 -13.49 12.05
C ILE A 123 -2.51 -13.69 12.07
N ALA A 124 -1.97 -14.26 10.98
CA ALA A 124 -0.55 -14.24 10.69
C ALA A 124 -0.27 -13.15 9.66
N VAL A 125 0.63 -12.24 9.98
CA VAL A 125 1.14 -11.21 9.06
C VAL A 125 2.49 -11.68 8.53
N LEU A 126 2.57 -11.91 7.24
CA LEU A 126 3.81 -12.28 6.55
C LEU A 126 4.39 -11.04 5.87
N ALA A 127 5.51 -10.54 6.35
CA ALA A 127 6.21 -9.39 5.78
C ALA A 127 7.48 -9.85 5.05
N THR A 128 7.72 -9.30 3.87
CA THR A 128 8.93 -9.61 3.08
C THR A 128 9.97 -8.50 3.14
N ILE A 129 9.62 -7.34 3.72
CA ILE A 129 10.48 -6.18 3.88
C ILE A 129 10.43 -5.74 5.34
N PRO A 130 11.57 -5.57 6.03
CA PRO A 130 11.59 -5.23 7.46
C PRO A 130 10.79 -3.97 7.82
N THR A 131 10.88 -2.94 7.01
CA THR A 131 10.19 -1.65 7.25
C THR A 131 8.66 -1.71 7.13
N THR A 132 8.10 -2.82 6.61
CA THR A 132 6.65 -3.04 6.53
C THR A 132 6.08 -3.78 7.74
N VAL A 133 6.91 -4.42 8.56
CA VAL A 133 6.49 -5.25 9.69
C VAL A 133 5.59 -4.47 10.65
N ILE A 134 6.09 -3.37 11.18
CA ILE A 134 5.36 -2.53 12.15
C ILE A 134 4.10 -1.93 11.53
N PRO A 135 4.15 -1.17 10.42
CA PRO A 135 2.97 -0.50 9.89
C PRO A 135 1.88 -1.47 9.40
N SER A 136 2.25 -2.65 8.88
CA SER A 136 1.28 -3.68 8.49
C SER A 136 0.63 -4.35 9.69
N THR A 137 1.39 -4.61 10.75
CA THR A 137 0.86 -5.16 12.00
C THR A 137 -0.09 -4.17 12.68
N GLU A 138 0.29 -2.91 12.76
CA GLU A 138 -0.48 -1.87 13.42
C GLU A 138 -1.82 -1.60 12.72
N ILE A 139 -1.84 -1.53 11.37
CA ILE A 139 -3.10 -1.31 10.66
C ILE A 139 -4.08 -2.46 10.89
N ILE A 140 -3.61 -3.70 10.94
CA ILE A 140 -4.45 -4.86 11.24
C ILE A 140 -4.94 -4.80 12.69
N ARG A 141 -4.05 -4.59 13.65
CA ARG A 141 -4.40 -4.46 15.07
C ARG A 141 -5.41 -3.34 15.33
N SER A 142 -5.28 -2.22 14.61
CA SER A 142 -6.20 -1.08 14.76
C SER A 142 -7.66 -1.40 14.37
N LYS A 143 -7.91 -2.46 13.60
CA LYS A 143 -9.24 -2.89 13.17
C LYS A 143 -9.78 -4.09 13.96
N LEU A 144 -8.95 -4.71 14.78
CA LEU A 144 -9.30 -5.91 15.55
C LEU A 144 -9.80 -5.56 16.96
N GLY A 145 -10.62 -6.43 17.53
CA GLY A 145 -10.99 -6.38 18.95
C GLY A 145 -9.82 -6.77 19.87
N LYS A 146 -9.97 -6.50 21.17
CA LYS A 146 -8.92 -6.74 22.18
C LYS A 146 -8.51 -8.22 22.31
N ASP A 147 -9.39 -9.14 21.94
CA ASP A 147 -9.18 -10.60 22.07
C ASP A 147 -8.48 -11.20 20.83
N ALA A 148 -8.09 -10.38 19.87
CA ALA A 148 -7.46 -10.89 18.65
C ALA A 148 -5.95 -11.08 18.83
N VAL A 149 -5.45 -12.18 18.27
CA VAL A 149 -4.03 -12.51 18.23
C VAL A 149 -3.47 -12.16 16.86
N VAL A 150 -2.39 -11.40 16.84
CA VAL A 150 -1.69 -11.05 15.60
C VAL A 150 -0.23 -11.47 15.75
N ASP A 151 0.12 -12.54 15.04
CA ASP A 151 1.50 -13.02 14.92
C ASP A 151 2.13 -12.42 13.65
N THR A 152 3.35 -11.92 13.76
CA THR A 152 4.03 -11.29 12.62
C THR A 152 5.34 -11.99 12.33
N PHE A 153 5.55 -12.35 11.06
CA PHE A 153 6.72 -13.05 10.59
C PHE A 153 7.39 -12.23 9.49
N LEU A 154 8.70 -12.01 9.65
CA LEU A 154 9.54 -11.49 8.57
C LEU A 154 10.11 -12.67 7.78
N LEU A 155 9.80 -12.73 6.49
CA LEU A 155 10.28 -13.76 5.59
C LEU A 155 11.60 -13.30 4.96
N ASP A 156 12.69 -13.71 5.57
CA ASP A 156 14.03 -13.37 5.11
C ASP A 156 14.25 -13.84 3.66
N ASN A 157 14.98 -13.05 2.90
CA ASN A 157 15.33 -13.30 1.50
C ASN A 157 14.19 -13.21 0.47
N ALA A 158 12.90 -13.21 0.85
CA ALA A 158 11.80 -13.13 -0.13
C ALA A 158 11.93 -11.86 -1.00
N ALA A 159 12.19 -10.70 -0.40
CA ALA A 159 12.41 -9.45 -1.13
C ALA A 159 13.64 -9.52 -2.06
N ALA A 160 14.72 -10.18 -1.63
CA ALA A 160 15.92 -10.33 -2.43
C ALA A 160 15.72 -11.22 -3.66
N PHE A 161 14.94 -12.30 -3.52
CA PHE A 161 14.56 -13.15 -4.65
C PHE A 161 13.68 -12.38 -5.64
N ASN A 162 12.71 -11.64 -5.15
CA ASN A 162 11.83 -10.80 -6.00
C ASN A 162 12.63 -9.75 -6.78
N ALA A 163 13.58 -9.08 -6.13
CA ALA A 163 14.45 -8.07 -6.76
C ALA A 163 15.33 -8.66 -7.89
N LYS A 164 15.70 -9.94 -7.77
CA LYS A 164 16.47 -10.68 -8.79
C LYS A 164 15.59 -11.30 -9.88
N GLY A 165 14.27 -11.17 -9.79
CA GLY A 165 13.32 -11.81 -10.71
C GLY A 165 13.17 -13.33 -10.49
N ASP A 166 13.73 -13.87 -9.40
CA ASP A 166 13.60 -15.28 -9.02
C ASP A 166 12.26 -15.53 -8.32
N LYS A 167 11.22 -15.57 -9.15
CA LYS A 167 9.84 -15.79 -8.67
C LYS A 167 9.67 -17.14 -7.97
N MET A 168 10.36 -18.17 -8.42
CA MET A 168 10.22 -19.52 -7.87
C MET A 168 10.75 -19.57 -6.42
N SER A 169 11.93 -19.00 -6.15
CA SER A 169 12.48 -18.93 -4.79
C SER A 169 11.68 -17.99 -3.90
N HIS A 170 11.20 -16.86 -4.44
CA HIS A 170 10.28 -15.96 -3.74
C HIS A 170 9.03 -16.70 -3.29
N ASP A 171 8.32 -17.37 -4.20
CA ASP A 171 7.06 -18.05 -3.91
C ASP A 171 7.26 -19.21 -2.90
N LYS A 172 8.37 -19.94 -2.99
CA LYS A 172 8.74 -20.99 -2.00
C LYS A 172 9.01 -20.43 -0.61
N THR A 173 9.51 -19.19 -0.50
CA THR A 173 9.79 -18.56 0.80
C THR A 173 8.49 -18.13 1.48
N ILE A 174 7.44 -17.87 0.70
CA ILE A 174 6.12 -17.41 1.21
C ILE A 174 5.17 -18.58 1.50
N ALA A 175 5.33 -19.71 0.80
CA ALA A 175 4.48 -20.90 0.92
C ALA A 175 4.79 -21.73 2.17
#